data_094086578c0d8aed096fad4f9bd7d308
#
_entry.id   094086578c0d8aed096fad4f9bd7d308
#
_cell.length_a   1.000
_cell.length_b   1.000
_cell.length_c   1.000
_cell.angle_alpha   90.00
_cell.angle_beta   90.00
_cell.angle_gamma   90.00
#
_symmetry.space_group_name_H-M   'P 1'
#
loop_
_entity.id
_entity.type
_entity.pdbx_description
1 polymer ?
#
loop_
_entity_poly.entity_id
_entity_poly.type
_entity_poly.pdbx_seq_one_letter_code
_entity_poly.pdbx_strand_id
1 'polypeptide(L)'
;TVRQGLNKAKQWGFETVPFFEVQPNRAFLEAALAEARETAPFALDGLVIAPNTFRMDYETNDKPKLIWAFKVNDEAGADVVEVTSIHWKKTRLGRWQPKIKITPTEIDGTVVTQATAHNATWMMERGIGEGAHVKVLKSGDVIPKIVGVVKKAKW
;
A
#
# COMPACT_ATOMS: atom_id res chain seq x y z
N THR A 1 23.53 -8.94 15.16
CA THR A 1 22.09 -8.62 15.19
C THR A 1 21.82 -7.33 14.42
N VAL A 2 20.58 -7.14 13.93
CA VAL A 2 20.16 -5.91 13.25
C VAL A 2 20.43 -4.68 14.11
N ARG A 3 20.07 -4.74 15.39
CA ARG A 3 20.32 -3.68 16.37
C ARG A 3 21.80 -3.31 16.49
N GLN A 4 22.67 -4.31 16.57
CA GLN A 4 24.12 -4.04 16.62
C GLN A 4 24.64 -3.35 15.36
N GLY A 5 24.13 -3.75 14.18
CA GLY A 5 24.48 -3.12 12.90
C GLY A 5 24.05 -1.65 12.86
N LEU A 6 22.81 -1.34 13.24
CA LEU A 6 22.30 0.04 13.28
C LEU A 6 23.05 0.90 14.30
N ASN A 7 23.34 0.37 15.48
CA ASN A 7 24.15 1.09 16.49
C ASN A 7 25.57 1.39 15.98
N LYS A 8 26.18 0.44 15.28
CA LYS A 8 27.51 0.64 14.68
C LYS A 8 27.48 1.70 13.56
N ALA A 9 26.44 1.71 12.74
CA ALA A 9 26.24 2.75 11.73
C ALA A 9 26.12 4.15 12.38
N LYS A 10 25.36 4.28 13.49
CA LYS A 10 25.30 5.53 14.25
C LYS A 10 26.67 5.96 14.80
N GLN A 11 27.46 5.03 15.31
CA GLN A 11 28.83 5.32 15.79
C GLN A 11 29.73 5.83 14.67
N TRP A 12 29.49 5.42 13.43
CA TRP A 12 30.20 5.89 12.23
C TRP A 12 29.67 7.21 11.67
N GLY A 13 28.67 7.82 12.33
CA GLY A 13 28.08 9.11 11.93
C GLY A 13 26.97 9.01 10.88
N PHE A 14 26.46 7.82 10.57
CA PHE A 14 25.31 7.66 9.69
C PHE A 14 24.01 7.93 10.44
N GLU A 15 23.10 8.66 9.81
CA GLU A 15 21.71 8.69 10.26
C GLU A 15 21.06 7.33 10.02
N THR A 16 20.38 6.81 11.04
CA THR A 16 19.70 5.52 10.95
C THR A 16 18.21 5.70 11.20
N VAL A 17 17.39 4.86 10.57
CA VAL A 17 15.97 4.79 10.89
C VAL A 17 15.75 4.45 12.37
N PRO A 18 14.70 4.99 13.00
CA PRO A 18 14.29 4.57 14.32
C PRO A 18 14.03 3.06 14.36
N PHE A 19 14.43 2.40 15.42
CA PHE A 19 14.17 0.98 15.61
C PHE A 19 13.84 0.67 17.08
N PHE A 20 13.00 -0.31 17.29
CA PHE A 20 12.58 -0.79 18.60
C PHE A 20 12.34 -2.29 18.57
N GLU A 21 12.46 -2.94 19.71
CA GLU A 21 12.20 -4.37 19.84
C GLU A 21 10.77 -4.58 20.34
N VAL A 22 10.03 -5.44 19.62
CA VAL A 22 8.62 -5.70 19.93
C VAL A 22 8.28 -7.17 19.74
N GLN A 23 7.27 -7.61 20.43
CA GLN A 23 6.59 -8.85 20.06
C GLN A 23 5.62 -8.56 18.92
N PRO A 24 5.61 -9.37 17.84
CA PRO A 24 4.79 -9.12 16.68
C PRO A 24 3.31 -9.34 16.99
N ASN A 25 2.65 -8.28 17.42
CA ASN A 25 1.21 -8.20 17.62
C ASN A 25 0.68 -7.12 16.67
N ARG A 26 -0.40 -7.41 15.95
CA ARG A 26 -0.96 -6.50 14.94
C ARG A 26 -1.32 -5.13 15.54
N ALA A 27 -2.02 -5.10 16.66
CA ALA A 27 -2.43 -3.84 17.29
C ALA A 27 -1.21 -2.98 17.70
N PHE A 28 -0.15 -3.62 18.19
CA PHE A 28 1.09 -2.94 18.53
C PHE A 28 1.78 -2.38 17.26
N LEU A 29 1.83 -3.15 16.18
CA LEU A 29 2.46 -2.71 14.92
C LEU A 29 1.67 -1.55 14.27
N GLU A 30 0.35 -1.56 14.37
CA GLU A 30 -0.51 -0.46 13.92
C GLU A 30 -0.24 0.82 14.72
N ALA A 31 -0.17 0.73 16.05
CA ALA A 31 0.15 1.86 16.92
C ALA A 31 1.56 2.40 16.66
N ALA A 32 2.54 1.50 16.55
CA ALA A 32 3.93 1.87 16.27
C ALA A 32 4.10 2.54 14.90
N LEU A 33 3.35 2.10 13.89
CA LEU A 33 3.37 2.75 12.58
C LEU A 33 2.73 4.13 12.63
N ALA A 34 1.62 4.30 13.37
CA ALA A 34 0.98 5.60 13.56
C ALA A 34 1.93 6.59 14.25
N GLU A 35 2.54 6.19 15.36
CA GLU A 35 3.52 7.01 16.08
C GLU A 35 4.74 7.36 15.20
N ALA A 36 5.25 6.38 14.45
CA ALA A 36 6.38 6.60 13.56
C ALA A 36 6.04 7.58 12.43
N ARG A 37 4.81 7.58 11.90
CA ARG A 37 4.35 8.54 10.87
C ARG A 37 4.26 9.95 11.41
N GLU A 38 3.88 10.13 12.67
CA GLU A 38 3.80 11.46 13.31
C GLU A 38 5.18 12.03 13.65
N THR A 39 6.13 11.18 14.00
CA THR A 39 7.44 11.61 14.52
C THR A 39 8.55 11.61 13.48
N ALA A 40 8.40 10.90 12.36
CA ALA A 40 9.43 10.84 11.33
C ALA A 40 9.49 12.14 10.52
N PRO A 41 10.70 12.61 10.18
CA PRO A 41 10.89 13.81 9.35
C PRO A 41 10.59 13.58 7.86
N PHE A 42 10.11 12.39 7.50
CA PHE A 42 9.79 11.97 6.12
C PHE A 42 8.57 11.06 6.11
N ALA A 43 7.90 10.98 4.97
CA ALA A 43 6.75 10.10 4.79
C ALA A 43 7.13 8.61 4.94
N LEU A 44 6.40 7.88 5.77
CA LEU A 44 6.60 6.45 6.01
C LEU A 44 5.52 5.62 5.34
N ASP A 45 5.92 4.72 4.47
CA ASP A 45 5.05 3.78 3.77
C ASP A 45 4.66 2.56 4.66
N GLY A 46 5.53 2.20 5.60
CA GLY A 46 5.31 1.07 6.50
C GLY A 46 6.50 0.79 7.42
N LEU A 47 6.39 -0.29 8.19
CA LEU A 47 7.46 -0.80 9.04
C LEU A 47 8.15 -2.00 8.39
N VAL A 48 9.43 -2.15 8.64
CA VAL A 48 10.19 -3.36 8.30
C VAL A 48 10.37 -4.18 9.56
N ILE A 49 9.85 -5.40 9.56
CA ILE A 49 9.93 -6.33 10.67
C ILE A 49 11.00 -7.38 10.36
N ALA A 50 11.96 -7.51 11.24
CA ALA A 50 13.01 -8.52 11.13
C ALA A 50 13.28 -9.16 12.49
N PRO A 51 13.58 -10.48 12.56
CA PRO A 51 14.08 -11.08 13.78
C PRO A 51 15.38 -10.40 14.24
N ASN A 52 15.56 -10.20 15.54
CA ASN A 52 16.78 -9.58 16.03
C ASN A 52 18.04 -10.43 15.76
N THR A 53 17.86 -11.73 15.55
CA THR A 53 18.92 -12.67 15.14
C THR A 53 19.24 -12.62 13.65
N PHE A 54 18.47 -11.88 12.85
CA PHE A 54 18.67 -11.81 11.41
C PHE A 54 20.05 -11.26 11.07
N ARG A 55 20.71 -11.94 10.13
CA ARG A 55 21.94 -11.46 9.46
C ARG A 55 21.68 -11.40 7.97
N MET A 56 22.03 -10.31 7.37
CA MET A 56 21.96 -10.16 5.92
C MET A 56 23.09 -10.96 5.30
N ASP A 57 22.77 -11.88 4.44
CA ASP A 57 23.75 -12.55 3.60
C ASP A 57 23.90 -11.74 2.32
N TYR A 58 25.06 -11.09 2.16
CA TYR A 58 25.34 -10.23 1.01
C TYR A 58 25.83 -11.03 -0.21
N GLU A 59 26.12 -12.32 -0.04
CA GLU A 59 26.62 -13.17 -1.12
C GLU A 59 25.48 -13.70 -2.00
N THR A 60 24.25 -13.71 -1.50
CA THR A 60 23.08 -14.12 -2.27
C THR A 60 22.21 -12.90 -2.62
N ASN A 61 21.90 -12.74 -3.91
CA ASN A 61 20.93 -11.76 -4.41
C ASN A 61 19.46 -12.13 -4.05
N ASP A 62 19.27 -13.12 -3.20
CA ASP A 62 17.95 -13.57 -2.78
C ASP A 62 17.32 -12.60 -1.79
N LYS A 63 16.04 -12.34 -1.98
CA LYS A 63 15.26 -11.55 -1.02
C LYS A 63 15.28 -12.24 0.35
N PRO A 64 15.62 -11.51 1.41
CA PRO A 64 15.70 -12.12 2.74
C PRO A 64 14.35 -12.70 3.15
N LYS A 65 14.31 -14.00 3.44
CA LYS A 65 13.10 -14.77 3.76
C LYS A 65 12.48 -14.44 5.12
N LEU A 66 13.25 -13.78 6.00
CA LEU A 66 12.88 -13.48 7.38
C LEU A 66 12.60 -11.99 7.63
N ILE A 67 12.44 -11.19 6.57
CA ILE A 67 12.08 -9.78 6.67
C ILE A 67 10.71 -9.58 6.03
N TRP A 68 9.82 -8.90 6.75
CA TRP A 68 8.48 -8.57 6.26
C TRP A 68 8.24 -7.07 6.32
N ALA A 69 7.57 -6.55 5.30
CA ALA A 69 7.02 -5.21 5.34
C ALA A 69 5.62 -5.26 5.97
N PHE A 70 5.39 -4.46 6.98
CA PHE A 70 4.09 -4.24 7.58
C PHE A 70 3.54 -2.91 7.09
N LYS A 71 2.39 -2.97 6.41
CA LYS A 71 1.69 -1.79 5.89
C LYS A 71 0.24 -1.86 6.35
N VAL A 72 -0.27 -0.76 6.82
CA VAL A 72 -1.70 -0.60 7.09
C VAL A 72 -2.30 0.15 5.90
N ASN A 73 -3.25 -0.46 5.26
CA ASN A 73 -4.09 0.23 4.28
C ASN A 73 -5.14 1.00 5.08
N ASP A 74 -4.90 2.28 5.29
CA ASP A 74 -5.91 3.18 5.88
C ASP A 74 -7.03 3.38 4.87
N GLU A 75 -8.03 2.48 4.89
CA GLU A 75 -9.29 2.70 4.15
C GLU A 75 -10.03 3.96 4.65
N ALA A 76 -9.65 4.48 5.81
CA ALA A 76 -10.20 5.73 6.38
C ALA A 76 -9.87 6.97 5.53
N GLY A 77 -8.79 6.95 4.76
CA GLY A 77 -8.40 8.02 3.83
C GLY A 77 -8.84 7.77 2.38
N ALA A 78 -9.71 6.80 2.13
CA ALA A 78 -10.16 6.52 0.77
C ALA A 78 -11.27 7.48 0.33
N ASP A 79 -11.04 8.15 -0.80
CA ASP A 79 -12.04 9.04 -1.40
C ASP A 79 -13.15 8.25 -2.10
N VAL A 80 -14.38 8.74 -1.98
CA VAL A 80 -15.54 8.16 -2.67
C VAL A 80 -15.72 8.86 -4.01
N VAL A 81 -15.60 8.10 -5.08
CA VAL A 81 -15.66 8.61 -6.45
C VAL A 81 -16.64 7.81 -7.31
N GLU A 82 -17.21 8.43 -8.32
CA GLU A 82 -18.10 7.77 -9.26
C GLU A 82 -17.31 7.15 -10.43
N VAL A 83 -17.67 5.94 -10.81
CA VAL A 83 -17.16 5.24 -11.98
C VAL A 83 -17.87 5.79 -13.23
N THR A 84 -17.12 6.44 -14.11
CA THR A 84 -17.65 7.05 -15.33
C THR A 84 -17.63 6.10 -16.52
N SER A 85 -16.61 5.24 -16.62
CA SER A 85 -16.53 4.22 -17.67
C SER A 85 -15.55 3.11 -17.33
N ILE A 86 -15.68 1.96 -18.00
CA ILE A 86 -14.80 0.81 -17.85
C ILE A 86 -14.17 0.47 -19.19
N HIS A 87 -12.85 0.49 -19.24
CA HIS A 87 -12.08 0.09 -20.41
C HIS A 87 -11.38 -1.23 -20.17
N TRP A 88 -11.52 -2.16 -21.09
CA TRP A 88 -10.87 -3.46 -21.03
C TRP A 88 -9.61 -3.49 -21.86
N LYS A 89 -8.50 -3.85 -21.26
CA LYS A 89 -7.22 -4.03 -21.94
C LYS A 89 -6.80 -5.50 -21.86
N LYS A 90 -6.41 -6.07 -22.99
CA LYS A 90 -5.82 -7.42 -23.06
C LYS A 90 -4.34 -7.32 -22.68
N THR A 91 -3.91 -8.11 -21.69
CA THR A 91 -2.50 -8.21 -21.30
C THR A 91 -1.72 -9.05 -22.32
N ARG A 92 -0.39 -9.00 -22.25
CA ARG A 92 0.49 -9.84 -23.10
C ARG A 92 0.21 -11.34 -22.94
N LEU A 93 -0.28 -11.76 -21.78
CA LEU A 93 -0.65 -13.15 -21.50
C LEU A 93 -2.10 -13.49 -21.88
N GLY A 94 -2.78 -12.63 -22.65
CA GLY A 94 -4.14 -12.85 -23.12
C GLY A 94 -5.25 -12.60 -22.10
N ARG A 95 -4.93 -12.18 -20.88
CA ARG A 95 -5.94 -11.90 -19.83
C ARG A 95 -6.53 -10.50 -20.02
N TRP A 96 -7.84 -10.37 -19.80
CA TRP A 96 -8.52 -9.09 -19.76
C TRP A 96 -8.32 -8.41 -18.41
N GLN A 97 -7.86 -7.16 -18.43
CA GLN A 97 -7.66 -6.32 -17.27
C GLN A 97 -8.52 -5.07 -17.37
N PRO A 98 -9.38 -4.80 -16.37
CA PRO A 98 -10.20 -3.59 -16.37
C PRO A 98 -9.36 -2.37 -15.98
N LYS A 99 -9.55 -1.29 -16.73
CA LYS A 99 -9.15 0.06 -16.38
C LYS A 99 -10.41 0.88 -16.15
N ILE A 100 -10.56 1.43 -14.97
CA ILE A 100 -11.75 2.16 -14.56
C ILE A 100 -11.45 3.65 -14.64
N LYS A 101 -12.26 4.37 -15.41
CA LYS A 101 -12.27 5.83 -15.34
C LYS A 101 -13.22 6.26 -14.23
N ILE A 102 -12.82 7.26 -13.50
CA ILE A 102 -13.56 7.85 -12.38
C ILE A 102 -13.73 9.34 -12.61
N THR A 103 -14.68 9.94 -11.93
CA THR A 103 -14.78 11.40 -11.84
C THR A 103 -13.44 11.96 -11.38
N PRO A 104 -12.87 12.96 -12.08
CA PRO A 104 -11.61 13.58 -11.69
C PRO A 104 -11.68 14.06 -10.23
N THR A 105 -10.84 13.53 -9.38
CA THR A 105 -10.83 13.81 -7.94
C THR A 105 -9.39 14.04 -7.49
N GLU A 106 -9.18 15.06 -6.68
CA GLU A 106 -7.89 15.32 -6.09
C GLU A 106 -7.69 14.37 -4.90
N ILE A 107 -6.65 13.53 -5.00
CA ILE A 107 -6.25 12.59 -3.95
C ILE A 107 -4.75 12.80 -3.68
N ASP A 108 -4.41 13.12 -2.45
CA ASP A 108 -3.02 13.41 -2.03
C ASP A 108 -2.33 14.43 -2.96
N GLY A 109 -2.99 15.57 -3.25
CA GLY A 109 -2.45 16.65 -4.07
C GLY A 109 -2.27 16.32 -5.56
N THR A 110 -2.86 15.21 -6.03
CA THR A 110 -2.80 14.79 -7.43
C THR A 110 -4.21 14.54 -7.97
N VAL A 111 -4.52 15.07 -9.15
CA VAL A 111 -5.80 14.77 -9.80
C VAL A 111 -5.77 13.37 -10.40
N VAL A 112 -6.61 12.50 -9.84
CA VAL A 112 -6.78 11.12 -10.26
C VAL A 112 -8.01 11.01 -11.16
N THR A 113 -7.83 10.43 -12.33
CA THR A 113 -8.89 10.21 -13.34
C THR A 113 -9.12 8.74 -13.64
N GLN A 114 -8.25 7.86 -13.15
CA GLN A 114 -8.30 6.43 -13.41
C GLN A 114 -7.89 5.65 -12.17
N ALA A 115 -8.53 4.50 -11.96
CA ALA A 115 -8.18 3.56 -10.92
C ALA A 115 -8.11 2.13 -11.48
N THR A 116 -7.37 1.26 -10.80
CA THR A 116 -7.32 -0.16 -11.15
C THR A 116 -8.29 -0.95 -10.28
N ALA A 117 -8.97 -1.92 -10.90
CA ALA A 117 -9.69 -2.99 -10.21
C ALA A 117 -8.91 -4.31 -10.37
N HIS A 118 -9.11 -5.24 -9.46
CA HIS A 118 -8.37 -6.51 -9.47
C HIS A 118 -8.60 -7.32 -10.75
N ASN A 119 -9.86 -7.66 -11.03
CA ASN A 119 -10.27 -8.46 -12.20
C ASN A 119 -11.79 -8.37 -12.42
N ALA A 120 -12.28 -8.96 -13.51
CA ALA A 120 -13.69 -8.95 -13.86
C ALA A 120 -14.58 -9.60 -12.79
N THR A 121 -14.20 -10.77 -12.30
CA THR A 121 -14.97 -11.50 -11.27
C THR A 121 -15.14 -10.67 -10.00
N TRP A 122 -14.06 -10.08 -9.54
CA TRP A 122 -14.07 -9.21 -8.36
C TRP A 122 -14.99 -7.99 -8.54
N MET A 123 -15.01 -7.42 -9.75
CA MET A 123 -15.92 -6.30 -10.08
C MET A 123 -17.39 -6.73 -10.09
N MET A 124 -17.70 -7.87 -10.71
CA MET A 124 -19.07 -8.41 -10.80
C MET A 124 -19.63 -8.72 -9.41
N GLU A 125 -18.87 -9.43 -8.58
CA GLU A 125 -19.27 -9.78 -7.21
C GLU A 125 -19.61 -8.55 -6.36
N ARG A 126 -18.92 -7.43 -6.61
CA ARG A 126 -19.10 -6.17 -5.87
C ARG A 126 -20.04 -5.19 -6.53
N GLY A 127 -20.53 -5.49 -7.73
CA GLY A 127 -21.40 -4.61 -8.49
C GLY A 127 -20.71 -3.31 -8.95
N ILE A 128 -19.44 -3.42 -9.35
CA ILE A 128 -18.66 -2.29 -9.87
C ILE A 128 -18.92 -2.15 -11.36
N GLY A 129 -19.66 -1.12 -11.74
CA GLY A 129 -20.01 -0.77 -13.11
C GLY A 129 -20.08 0.74 -13.26
N GLU A 130 -20.49 1.22 -14.44
CA GLU A 130 -20.73 2.65 -14.67
C GLU A 130 -21.83 3.17 -13.73
N GLY A 131 -21.60 4.33 -13.11
CA GLY A 131 -22.46 4.92 -12.09
C GLY A 131 -22.31 4.31 -10.68
N ALA A 132 -21.41 3.35 -10.47
CA ALA A 132 -21.06 2.88 -9.13
C ALA A 132 -20.26 3.95 -8.38
N HIS A 133 -20.46 4.04 -7.06
CA HIS A 133 -19.62 4.86 -6.19
C HIS A 133 -18.65 3.95 -5.45
N VAL A 134 -17.37 4.17 -5.66
CA VAL A 134 -16.29 3.32 -5.16
C VAL A 134 -15.33 4.10 -4.28
N LYS A 135 -14.76 3.43 -3.29
CA LYS A 135 -13.66 3.96 -2.49
C LYS A 135 -12.35 3.74 -3.22
N VAL A 136 -11.63 4.82 -3.48
CA VAL A 136 -10.32 4.80 -4.13
C VAL A 136 -9.25 5.23 -3.15
N LEU A 137 -8.19 4.46 -3.07
CA LEU A 137 -7.02 4.75 -2.27
C LEU A 137 -5.81 4.90 -3.19
N LYS A 138 -5.05 5.98 -3.00
CA LYS A 138 -3.72 6.17 -3.58
C LYS A 138 -2.70 5.85 -2.49
N SER A 139 -1.88 4.84 -2.69
CA SER A 139 -0.80 4.47 -1.77
C SER A 139 0.52 4.87 -2.39
N GLY A 140 1.12 5.95 -1.91
CA GLY A 140 2.35 6.52 -2.44
C GLY A 140 2.21 6.99 -3.89
N ASP A 141 3.30 6.98 -4.68
CA ASP A 141 3.28 7.31 -6.12
C ASP A 141 2.67 6.22 -7.00
N VAL A 142 1.99 5.24 -6.41
CA VAL A 142 1.44 4.08 -7.10
C VAL A 142 0.04 4.36 -7.62
N ILE A 143 -0.32 3.66 -8.69
CA ILE A 143 -1.62 3.74 -9.37
C ILE A 143 -2.78 3.57 -8.38
N PRO A 144 -3.76 4.50 -8.37
CA PRO A 144 -4.92 4.42 -7.49
C PRO A 144 -5.67 3.10 -7.66
N LYS A 145 -6.09 2.52 -6.53
CA LYS A 145 -6.80 1.24 -6.49
C LYS A 145 -8.18 1.41 -5.87
N ILE A 146 -9.15 0.68 -6.39
CA ILE A 146 -10.46 0.55 -5.74
C ILE A 146 -10.31 -0.42 -4.57
N VAL A 147 -10.67 0.04 -3.37
CA VAL A 147 -10.61 -0.72 -2.12
C VAL A 147 -11.99 -1.12 -1.59
N GLY A 148 -13.03 -0.42 -2.01
CA GLY A 148 -14.40 -0.72 -1.56
C GLY A 148 -15.46 -0.16 -2.50
N VAL A 149 -16.72 -0.51 -2.24
CA VAL A 149 -17.89 -0.03 -2.99
C VAL A 149 -18.91 0.53 -1.98
N VAL A 150 -19.33 1.76 -2.22
CA VAL A 150 -20.35 2.45 -1.42
C VAL A 150 -21.71 2.26 -2.04
N LYS A 151 -21.82 2.40 -3.37
CA LYS A 151 -23.06 2.23 -4.12
C LYS A 151 -22.77 1.38 -5.35
N LYS A 152 -23.52 0.30 -5.52
CA LYS A 152 -23.42 -0.58 -6.67
C LYS A 152 -23.96 0.07 -7.94
N ALA A 153 -23.42 -0.28 -9.09
CA ALA A 153 -24.01 0.04 -10.38
C ALA A 153 -25.41 -0.58 -10.52
N LYS A 154 -26.25 0.06 -11.30
CA LYS A 154 -27.48 -0.56 -11.77
C LYS A 154 -27.14 -1.30 -13.07
N TRP A 155 -27.28 -2.61 -13.07
CA TRP A 155 -27.13 -3.46 -14.27
C TRP A 155 -28.44 -3.47 -15.03
#